data_362eb4fb3ca46fe6fde4ea3592cb4a1c
#
_entry.id   362eb4fb3ca46fe6fde4ea3592cb4a1c
#
_cell.length_a   1.000
_cell.length_b   1.000
_cell.length_c   1.000
_cell.angle_alpha   90.00
_cell.angle_beta   90.00
_cell.angle_gamma   90.00
#
_symmetry.space_group_name_H-M   'P 1'
#
loop_
_entity.id
_entity.type
_entity.pdbx_description
1 polymer ?
#
loop_
_entity_poly.entity_id
_entity_poly.type
_entity_poly.pdbx_seq_one_letter_code
_entity_poly.pdbx_strand_id
1 'polypeptide(L)'
;MAPVIIATDKTQLTQYSGNKAAYPVYMTLGNLPRSLRRKPSKHACILIAYLLVSKSVGKKLAKKQKSSRIQQIFHDSMRVVLEPLMEAGKKGVEVTFGDGCIRRVHPILACYVADYPEQCLVTCAKYGTCPKCLASEDELGLPQGGKHRTQRETLGVIKENIPISTSLNNFQKRCKAHKVSGAVTHPFWEGFPYSDIHMSITPDILHQLYQGVIKHLINWCTSLMSEKELDDRLLSLPHCFGIRHFKKGWSELAQVSGGERKDMARIMLGCLIGKVPSKVIICYRAILDFVYIAQYPSHDDDTLQYLTDALALYHANKHILTSPELAIREHLNIPKFHAMTHYVQAIRDFGTTDNYNTEMFERFHIDCAKEAWRASNFRDEFPQMVRWLARQEKAALFESYLQHYDTREDSDHQEDGEAEIDGAHDDSGDTASKEVIISQRPKAFNQPLHSIQTKHHCPSFSHHLRIYLNNFLEKDKRVPRNQLPLTILPFHKVNVWHAFKFPRDSLGNDVDDKEELDAVKAQPGRESDVQARFDTVVQ
;
A
#
# COMPACT_ATOMS: atom_id res chain seq x y z
N MET A 1 6.76 -6.29 24.11
CA MET A 1 6.01 -5.10 23.65
C MET A 1 5.31 -5.43 22.35
N ALA A 2 4.10 -4.89 22.11
CA ALA A 2 3.38 -5.04 20.86
C ALA A 2 3.30 -3.66 20.17
N PRO A 3 4.02 -3.43 19.06
CA PRO A 3 3.93 -2.20 18.31
C PRO A 3 2.60 -2.12 17.57
N VAL A 4 1.78 -1.15 17.94
CA VAL A 4 0.48 -0.88 17.33
C VAL A 4 0.66 0.14 16.21
N ILE A 5 0.06 -0.15 15.07
CA ILE A 5 -0.05 0.73 13.93
C ILE A 5 -1.51 1.20 13.84
N ILE A 6 -1.73 2.49 13.90
CA ILE A 6 -3.04 3.12 13.69
C ILE A 6 -3.02 3.83 12.34
N ALA A 7 -4.11 3.71 11.60
CA ALA A 7 -4.31 4.49 10.39
C ALA A 7 -5.70 5.12 10.39
N THR A 8 -5.76 6.36 9.95
CA THR A 8 -7.01 7.07 9.73
C THR A 8 -6.97 7.75 8.37
N ASP A 9 -8.06 7.68 7.65
CA ASP A 9 -8.27 8.45 6.43
C ASP A 9 -9.76 8.61 6.17
N LYS A 10 -10.13 9.77 5.65
CA LYS A 10 -11.52 10.08 5.35
C LYS A 10 -11.87 9.70 3.92
N THR A 11 -12.78 8.74 3.75
CA THR A 11 -13.22 8.28 2.44
C THR A 11 -14.64 8.72 2.08
N GLN A 12 -14.87 9.01 0.79
CA GLN A 12 -16.21 9.32 0.26
C GLN A 12 -16.99 8.03 0.04
N LEU A 13 -18.25 8.03 0.54
CA LEU A 13 -19.19 6.92 0.36
C LEU A 13 -20.07 7.10 -0.88
N THR A 14 -20.28 8.35 -1.31
CA THR A 14 -21.10 8.69 -2.48
C THR A 14 -20.31 9.50 -3.49
N GLN A 15 -20.42 9.18 -4.78
CA GLN A 15 -19.72 9.90 -5.85
C GLN A 15 -20.49 11.10 -6.39
N TYR A 16 -21.80 10.96 -6.61
CA TYR A 16 -22.61 11.94 -7.36
C TYR A 16 -23.60 12.74 -6.52
N SER A 17 -24.00 12.27 -5.34
CA SER A 17 -24.97 12.98 -4.51
C SER A 17 -24.73 12.77 -3.01
N GLY A 18 -25.16 13.74 -2.22
CA GLY A 18 -25.25 13.61 -0.75
C GLY A 18 -23.97 13.87 0.03
N ASN A 19 -22.79 13.95 -0.56
CA ASN A 19 -21.50 14.19 0.12
C ASN A 19 -21.37 13.35 1.43
N LYS A 20 -21.79 12.09 1.42
CA LYS A 20 -21.60 11.19 2.55
C LYS A 20 -20.16 10.71 2.59
N ALA A 21 -19.59 10.65 3.76
CA ALA A 21 -18.22 10.21 3.96
C ALA A 21 -18.13 9.41 5.26
N ALA A 22 -17.25 8.41 5.29
CA ALA A 22 -16.83 7.73 6.50
C ALA A 22 -15.44 8.17 6.91
N TYR A 23 -15.13 8.01 8.19
CA TYR A 23 -13.82 8.30 8.73
C TYR A 23 -13.37 7.11 9.60
N PRO A 24 -12.95 6.02 8.97
CA PRO A 24 -12.56 4.81 9.66
C PRO A 24 -11.23 4.99 10.40
N VAL A 25 -11.11 4.27 11.50
CA VAL A 25 -9.87 4.08 12.28
C VAL A 25 -9.50 2.62 12.19
N TYR A 26 -8.37 2.33 11.57
CA TYR A 26 -7.82 0.98 11.45
C TYR A 26 -6.73 0.75 12.48
N MET A 27 -6.62 -0.48 12.94
CA MET A 27 -5.57 -0.93 13.84
C MET A 27 -4.98 -2.25 13.37
N THR A 28 -3.65 -2.35 13.40
CA THR A 28 -2.93 -3.59 13.19
C THR A 28 -1.69 -3.65 14.07
N LEU A 29 -1.04 -4.81 14.15
CA LEU A 29 0.18 -5.01 14.92
C LEU A 29 1.39 -5.09 14.01
N GLY A 30 2.44 -4.33 14.34
CA GLY A 30 3.69 -4.32 13.59
C GLY A 30 4.48 -5.63 13.67
N ASN A 31 4.19 -6.49 14.68
CA ASN A 31 4.77 -7.84 14.78
C ASN A 31 4.26 -8.82 13.72
N LEU A 32 3.10 -8.54 13.13
CA LEU A 32 2.55 -9.40 12.10
C LEU A 32 3.28 -9.16 10.77
N PRO A 33 3.62 -10.22 10.02
CA PRO A 33 4.19 -10.07 8.69
C PRO A 33 3.30 -9.22 7.78
N ARG A 34 3.92 -8.36 6.99
CA ARG A 34 3.20 -7.48 6.04
C ARG A 34 2.32 -8.27 5.07
N SER A 35 2.77 -9.45 4.66
CA SER A 35 2.01 -10.35 3.77
C SER A 35 0.66 -10.78 4.34
N LEU A 36 0.52 -10.80 5.67
CA LEU A 36 -0.76 -11.03 6.35
C LEU A 36 -1.53 -9.73 6.54
N ARG A 37 -0.86 -8.66 6.99
CA ARG A 37 -1.51 -7.38 7.33
C ARG A 37 -2.23 -6.75 6.14
N ARG A 38 -1.66 -6.85 4.94
CA ARG A 38 -2.21 -6.25 3.72
C ARG A 38 -3.38 -7.01 3.11
N LYS A 39 -3.63 -8.26 3.54
CA LYS A 39 -4.72 -9.10 3.01
C LYS A 39 -5.97 -8.95 3.87
N PRO A 40 -7.08 -8.34 3.35
CA PRO A 40 -8.33 -8.23 4.08
C PRO A 40 -8.86 -9.58 4.58
N SER A 41 -8.74 -10.63 3.77
CA SER A 41 -9.16 -12.00 4.10
C SER A 41 -8.42 -12.62 5.30
N LYS A 42 -7.27 -12.07 5.70
CA LYS A 42 -6.51 -12.56 6.88
C LYS A 42 -6.89 -11.86 8.18
N HIS A 43 -7.77 -10.85 8.13
CA HIS A 43 -8.27 -10.11 9.29
C HIS A 43 -7.18 -9.60 10.26
N ALA A 44 -5.95 -9.42 9.74
CA ALA A 44 -4.81 -8.95 10.52
C ALA A 44 -4.79 -7.42 10.71
N CYS A 45 -5.64 -6.71 10.00
CA CYS A 45 -5.94 -5.29 10.17
C CYS A 45 -7.44 -5.16 10.42
N ILE A 46 -7.82 -4.49 11.51
CA ILE A 46 -9.21 -4.38 11.96
C ILE A 46 -9.68 -2.92 11.96
N LEU A 47 -10.95 -2.72 11.65
CA LEU A 47 -11.63 -1.45 11.85
C LEU A 47 -12.08 -1.36 13.31
N ILE A 48 -11.54 -0.39 14.05
CA ILE A 48 -11.89 -0.19 15.47
C ILE A 48 -12.94 0.87 15.70
N ALA A 49 -13.09 1.83 14.78
CA ALA A 49 -14.12 2.87 14.89
C ALA A 49 -14.39 3.57 13.56
N TYR A 50 -15.58 4.21 13.49
CA TYR A 50 -15.83 5.33 12.58
C TYR A 50 -15.88 6.62 13.39
N LEU A 51 -15.02 7.59 13.07
CA LEU A 51 -15.07 8.91 13.69
C LEU A 51 -16.23 9.73 13.13
N LEU A 52 -16.68 10.68 13.92
CA LEU A 52 -17.77 11.56 13.55
C LEU A 52 -17.39 12.49 12.38
N VAL A 53 -18.11 12.38 11.28
CA VAL A 53 -18.03 13.31 10.15
C VAL A 53 -19.21 14.28 10.22
N SER A 54 -19.11 15.30 11.07
CA SER A 54 -20.19 16.29 11.21
C SER A 54 -20.06 17.41 10.19
N LYS A 55 -21.10 17.61 9.37
CA LYS A 55 -21.24 18.79 8.49
C LYS A 55 -21.72 20.03 9.23
N SER A 56 -22.30 19.87 10.40
CA SER A 56 -23.05 20.91 11.15
C SER A 56 -22.39 21.21 12.49
N VAL A 57 -21.13 21.60 12.47
CA VAL A 57 -20.42 22.05 13.68
C VAL A 57 -20.77 23.54 13.94
N GLY A 58 -21.93 23.80 14.56
CA GLY A 58 -22.31 25.13 14.97
C GLY A 58 -22.60 26.11 13.81
N LYS A 59 -23.85 26.27 13.42
CA LYS A 59 -24.25 27.13 12.28
C LYS A 59 -23.79 28.59 12.41
N LYS A 60 -23.63 29.09 13.64
CA LYS A 60 -23.28 30.49 13.95
C LYS A 60 -21.78 30.74 14.15
N LEU A 61 -20.92 29.72 14.09
CA LEU A 61 -19.47 29.88 14.32
C LEU A 61 -18.72 30.41 13.09
N ALA A 62 -17.75 31.28 13.31
CA ALA A 62 -16.82 31.71 12.26
C ALA A 62 -15.99 30.54 11.72
N LYS A 63 -15.50 30.63 10.47
CA LYS A 63 -14.74 29.57 9.78
C LYS A 63 -13.58 29.00 10.63
N LYS A 64 -12.82 29.89 11.28
CA LYS A 64 -11.69 29.49 12.16
C LYS A 64 -12.16 28.70 13.39
N GLN A 65 -13.25 29.12 14.01
CA GLN A 65 -13.83 28.43 15.17
C GLN A 65 -14.36 27.05 14.80
N LYS A 66 -15.03 26.95 13.63
CA LYS A 66 -15.47 25.65 13.09
C LYS A 66 -14.30 24.70 12.87
N SER A 67 -13.24 25.19 12.23
CA SER A 67 -12.04 24.38 11.99
C SER A 67 -11.40 23.89 13.29
N SER A 68 -11.24 24.77 14.27
CA SER A 68 -10.68 24.38 15.58
C SER A 68 -11.57 23.35 16.29
N ARG A 69 -12.90 23.54 16.27
CA ARG A 69 -13.84 22.61 16.88
C ARG A 69 -13.82 21.24 16.22
N ILE A 70 -13.68 21.17 14.88
CA ILE A 70 -13.56 19.89 14.14
C ILE A 70 -12.27 19.17 14.56
N GLN A 71 -11.15 19.88 14.66
CA GLN A 71 -9.88 19.31 15.10
C GLN A 71 -9.97 18.82 16.55
N GLN A 72 -10.60 19.58 17.45
CA GLN A 72 -10.80 19.15 18.83
C GLN A 72 -11.70 17.90 18.91
N ILE A 73 -12.81 17.85 18.15
CA ILE A 73 -13.71 16.69 18.09
C ILE A 73 -12.95 15.44 17.60
N PHE A 74 -12.06 15.59 16.63
CA PHE A 74 -11.21 14.48 16.18
C PHE A 74 -10.37 13.94 17.34
N HIS A 75 -9.66 14.80 18.06
CA HIS A 75 -8.83 14.39 19.18
C HIS A 75 -9.63 13.81 20.34
N ASP A 76 -10.78 14.37 20.65
CA ASP A 76 -11.67 13.87 21.70
C ASP A 76 -12.23 12.47 21.33
N SER A 77 -12.62 12.27 20.08
CA SER A 77 -13.09 10.98 19.57
C SER A 77 -11.98 9.93 19.59
N MET A 78 -10.79 10.29 19.11
CA MET A 78 -9.62 9.38 19.14
C MET A 78 -9.21 9.02 20.56
N ARG A 79 -9.35 9.93 21.51
CA ARG A 79 -9.08 9.64 22.93
C ARG A 79 -10.01 8.56 23.46
N VAL A 80 -11.31 8.67 23.19
CA VAL A 80 -12.30 7.66 23.61
C VAL A 80 -12.00 6.30 22.96
N VAL A 81 -11.71 6.30 21.65
CA VAL A 81 -11.42 5.06 20.91
C VAL A 81 -10.14 4.37 21.41
N LEU A 82 -9.09 5.14 21.74
CA LEU A 82 -7.78 4.61 22.09
C LEU A 82 -7.51 4.57 23.60
N GLU A 83 -8.45 4.96 24.46
CA GLU A 83 -8.30 4.88 25.92
C GLU A 83 -7.96 3.48 26.40
N PRO A 84 -8.64 2.40 25.93
CA PRO A 84 -8.27 1.02 26.33
C PRO A 84 -6.83 0.67 25.95
N LEU A 85 -6.34 1.15 24.79
CA LEU A 85 -4.98 0.92 24.34
C LEU A 85 -3.95 1.63 25.25
N MET A 86 -4.26 2.85 25.67
CA MET A 86 -3.41 3.62 26.57
C MET A 86 -3.32 2.95 27.95
N GLU A 87 -4.44 2.46 28.49
CA GLU A 87 -4.47 1.73 29.77
C GLU A 87 -3.72 0.39 29.67
N ALA A 88 -3.94 -0.36 28.60
CA ALA A 88 -3.22 -1.59 28.33
C ALA A 88 -1.70 -1.37 28.19
N GLY A 89 -1.29 -0.27 27.56
CA GLY A 89 0.11 0.12 27.43
C GLY A 89 0.78 0.39 28.77
N LYS A 90 0.07 1.01 29.73
CA LYS A 90 0.58 1.29 31.09
C LYS A 90 0.64 0.04 31.96
N LYS A 91 -0.44 -0.72 32.02
CA LYS A 91 -0.62 -1.85 32.96
C LYS A 91 -0.10 -3.18 32.40
N GLY A 92 -0.04 -3.29 31.07
CA GLY A 92 0.13 -4.57 30.36
C GLY A 92 -1.15 -5.40 30.37
N VAL A 93 -1.25 -6.30 29.39
CA VAL A 93 -2.35 -7.28 29.26
C VAL A 93 -1.74 -8.67 29.23
N GLU A 94 -2.33 -9.59 29.96
CA GLU A 94 -1.94 -11.00 29.90
C GLU A 94 -2.54 -11.64 28.66
N VAL A 95 -1.68 -12.24 27.84
CA VAL A 95 -2.05 -12.89 26.59
C VAL A 95 -1.47 -14.29 26.58
N THR A 96 -2.31 -15.29 26.30
CA THR A 96 -1.86 -16.66 26.06
C THR A 96 -1.37 -16.75 24.60
N PHE A 97 -0.13 -17.15 24.42
CA PHE A 97 0.50 -17.33 23.11
C PHE A 97 0.23 -18.73 22.57
N GLY A 98 0.52 -18.94 21.28
CA GLY A 98 0.36 -20.23 20.62
C GLY A 98 1.18 -21.38 21.21
N ASP A 99 2.25 -21.08 21.96
CA ASP A 99 3.05 -22.02 22.73
C ASP A 99 2.44 -22.36 24.13
N GLY A 100 1.22 -21.86 24.41
CA GLY A 100 0.54 -22.03 25.69
C GLY A 100 1.07 -21.13 26.82
N CYS A 101 2.16 -20.39 26.63
CA CYS A 101 2.72 -19.50 27.65
C CYS A 101 1.90 -18.22 27.79
N ILE A 102 1.66 -17.83 29.05
CA ILE A 102 1.04 -16.54 29.36
C ILE A 102 2.13 -15.48 29.49
N ARG A 103 2.01 -14.41 28.70
CA ARG A 103 2.96 -13.29 28.73
C ARG A 103 2.22 -11.98 28.96
N ARG A 104 2.83 -11.10 29.76
CA ARG A 104 2.33 -9.72 29.91
C ARG A 104 2.84 -8.87 28.76
N VAL A 105 1.92 -8.39 27.93
CA VAL A 105 2.17 -7.62 26.70
C VAL A 105 1.79 -6.16 26.95
N HIS A 106 2.68 -5.24 26.58
CA HIS A 106 2.43 -3.81 26.59
C HIS A 106 2.27 -3.32 25.14
N PRO A 107 1.05 -2.99 24.69
CA PRO A 107 0.84 -2.36 23.39
C PRO A 107 1.34 -0.92 23.43
N ILE A 108 2.03 -0.51 22.36
CA ILE A 108 2.63 0.82 22.22
C ILE A 108 2.17 1.40 20.90
N LEU A 109 1.72 2.65 20.89
CA LEU A 109 1.47 3.38 19.64
C LEU A 109 2.80 3.65 18.94
N ALA A 110 3.18 2.73 18.05
CA ALA A 110 4.45 2.77 17.33
C ALA A 110 4.36 3.60 16.06
N CYS A 111 3.32 3.40 15.24
CA CYS A 111 3.13 4.10 13.97
C CYS A 111 1.73 4.71 13.89
N TYR A 112 1.66 5.89 13.30
CA TYR A 112 0.42 6.53 12.87
C TYR A 112 0.52 6.87 11.38
N VAL A 113 -0.27 6.16 10.58
CA VAL A 113 -0.25 6.25 9.11
C VAL A 113 -1.36 7.18 8.66
N ALA A 114 -0.98 8.25 7.97
CA ALA A 114 -1.91 9.28 7.50
C ALA A 114 -1.28 10.12 6.38
N ASP A 115 -2.11 10.82 5.61
CA ASP A 115 -1.67 11.81 4.65
C ASP A 115 -1.13 13.08 5.33
N TYR A 116 -0.46 13.98 4.61
CA TYR A 116 0.17 15.17 5.18
C TYR A 116 -0.80 16.11 5.95
N PRO A 117 -1.99 16.44 5.43
CA PRO A 117 -2.98 17.23 6.19
C PRO A 117 -3.38 16.58 7.50
N GLU A 118 -3.58 15.28 7.50
CA GLU A 118 -3.95 14.54 8.69
C GLU A 118 -2.77 14.35 9.66
N GLN A 119 -1.55 14.16 9.15
CA GLN A 119 -0.34 14.18 9.97
C GLN A 119 -0.21 15.48 10.77
N CYS A 120 -0.51 16.63 10.15
CA CYS A 120 -0.55 17.92 10.84
C CYS A 120 -1.68 17.99 11.89
N LEU A 121 -2.86 17.43 11.58
CA LEU A 121 -3.98 17.34 12.52
C LEU A 121 -3.57 16.49 13.73
N VAL A 122 -3.13 15.29 13.51
CA VAL A 122 -2.75 14.30 14.53
C VAL A 122 -1.66 14.84 15.46
N THR A 123 -0.62 15.42 14.91
CA THR A 123 0.53 15.93 15.69
C THR A 123 0.30 17.33 16.29
N CYS A 124 -0.83 17.97 16.00
CA CYS A 124 -1.08 19.39 16.32
C CYS A 124 -0.04 20.34 15.68
N ALA A 125 0.65 19.95 14.63
CA ALA A 125 1.58 20.83 13.92
C ALA A 125 0.81 21.91 13.11
N LYS A 126 1.42 23.09 12.98
CA LYS A 126 0.88 24.12 12.10
C LYS A 126 0.91 23.64 10.66
N TYR A 127 -0.24 23.67 9.97
CA TYR A 127 -0.31 23.35 8.55
C TYR A 127 0.64 24.27 7.75
N GLY A 128 1.36 23.72 6.79
CA GLY A 128 2.41 24.42 6.04
C GLY A 128 3.82 24.20 6.62
N THR A 129 3.95 23.56 7.80
CA THR A 129 5.24 23.19 8.41
C THR A 129 5.43 21.67 8.44
N CYS A 130 6.59 21.20 8.81
CA CYS A 130 6.84 19.76 8.93
C CYS A 130 6.22 19.18 10.22
N PRO A 131 5.49 18.05 10.20
CA PRO A 131 5.00 17.39 11.40
C PRO A 131 6.09 16.64 12.18
N LYS A 132 7.25 16.33 11.56
CA LYS A 132 8.37 15.60 12.18
C LYS A 132 9.47 16.49 12.73
N CYS A 133 9.70 17.66 12.12
CA CYS A 133 10.76 18.55 12.53
C CYS A 133 10.32 20.02 12.61
N LEU A 134 11.19 20.87 13.15
CA LEU A 134 10.92 22.29 13.35
C LEU A 134 11.29 23.17 12.14
N ALA A 135 11.43 22.59 10.93
CA ALA A 135 11.61 23.39 9.72
C ALA A 135 10.45 24.37 9.54
N SER A 136 10.76 25.63 9.28
CA SER A 136 9.78 26.67 8.98
C SER A 136 9.29 26.59 7.53
N GLU A 137 8.26 27.35 7.20
CA GLU A 137 7.71 27.40 5.84
C GLU A 137 8.78 27.77 4.81
N ASP A 138 9.72 28.66 5.18
CA ASP A 138 10.82 29.13 4.32
C ASP A 138 12.01 28.16 4.26
N GLU A 139 12.10 27.21 5.19
CA GLU A 139 13.18 26.23 5.29
C GLU A 139 12.84 24.87 4.66
N LEU A 140 11.59 24.67 4.24
CA LEU A 140 11.15 23.37 3.69
C LEU A 140 11.89 22.98 2.40
N GLY A 141 12.47 23.93 1.70
CA GLY A 141 13.31 23.68 0.53
C GLY A 141 14.75 23.30 0.86
N LEU A 142 15.21 23.39 2.10
CA LEU A 142 16.60 23.10 2.45
C LEU A 142 16.92 21.60 2.36
N PRO A 143 18.19 21.24 2.07
CA PRO A 143 18.60 19.84 1.95
C PRO A 143 18.61 19.08 3.28
N GLN A 144 18.65 19.81 4.39
CA GLN A 144 18.70 19.22 5.73
C GLN A 144 17.34 19.34 6.42
N GLY A 145 16.94 18.28 7.12
CA GLY A 145 15.80 18.33 8.03
C GLY A 145 16.10 19.29 9.21
N GLY A 146 15.06 19.91 9.75
CA GLY A 146 15.16 20.69 10.97
C GLY A 146 15.33 19.81 12.21
N LYS A 147 15.56 20.42 13.38
CA LYS A 147 15.53 19.72 14.68
C LYS A 147 14.23 18.93 14.80
N HIS A 148 14.31 17.66 15.23
CA HIS A 148 13.13 16.83 15.45
C HIS A 148 12.19 17.48 16.47
N ARG A 149 10.88 17.38 16.19
CA ARG A 149 9.84 17.74 17.17
C ARG A 149 9.74 16.64 18.21
N THR A 150 9.36 17.03 19.41
CA THR A 150 8.99 16.08 20.46
C THR A 150 7.57 16.34 20.95
N GLN A 151 6.91 15.27 21.36
CA GLN A 151 5.60 15.33 22.01
C GLN A 151 5.63 16.26 23.23
N ARG A 152 6.71 16.20 24.00
CA ARG A 152 6.92 17.04 25.20
C ARG A 152 6.95 18.54 24.88
N GLU A 153 7.71 18.93 23.85
CA GLU A 153 7.79 20.34 23.41
C GLU A 153 6.42 20.83 22.90
N THR A 154 5.72 20.02 22.10
CA THR A 154 4.40 20.40 21.59
C THR A 154 3.35 20.55 22.72
N LEU A 155 3.33 19.63 23.68
CA LEU A 155 2.47 19.74 24.87
C LEU A 155 2.85 20.94 25.75
N GLY A 156 4.14 21.22 25.92
CA GLY A 156 4.61 22.41 26.63
C GLY A 156 4.02 23.68 26.04
N VAL A 157 4.14 23.88 24.73
CA VAL A 157 3.57 25.03 24.03
C VAL A 157 2.05 25.13 24.22
N ILE A 158 1.32 24.01 24.13
CA ILE A 158 -0.13 24.02 24.32
C ILE A 158 -0.47 24.41 25.76
N LYS A 159 0.11 23.74 26.75
CA LYS A 159 -0.20 23.93 28.18
C LYS A 159 0.16 25.32 28.70
N GLU A 160 1.30 25.86 28.30
CA GLU A 160 1.74 27.19 28.68
C GLU A 160 0.85 28.31 28.12
N ASN A 161 0.27 28.09 26.94
CA ASN A 161 -0.56 29.12 26.29
C ASN A 161 -2.05 29.06 26.65
N ILE A 162 -2.57 27.98 27.26
CA ILE A 162 -3.96 27.89 27.69
C ILE A 162 -4.29 28.96 28.75
N PRO A 163 -3.58 29.07 29.89
CA PRO A 163 -3.94 29.96 30.97
C PRO A 163 -3.77 31.44 30.65
N ILE A 164 -2.86 31.78 29.73
CA ILE A 164 -2.52 33.17 29.39
C ILE A 164 -3.27 33.69 28.15
N SER A 165 -4.13 32.87 27.55
CA SER A 165 -4.86 33.24 26.33
C SER A 165 -6.27 33.72 26.67
N THR A 166 -6.60 34.96 26.28
CA THR A 166 -7.89 35.60 26.53
C THR A 166 -8.97 35.17 25.52
N SER A 167 -8.58 34.58 24.41
CA SER A 167 -9.47 34.11 23.35
C SER A 167 -8.83 33.00 22.50
N LEU A 168 -9.67 32.28 21.75
CA LEU A 168 -9.19 31.26 20.79
C LEU A 168 -8.20 31.88 19.77
N ASN A 169 -8.45 33.08 19.28
CA ASN A 169 -7.55 33.74 18.34
C ASN A 169 -6.19 34.06 18.98
N ASN A 170 -6.18 34.48 20.23
CA ASN A 170 -4.96 34.75 20.98
C ASN A 170 -4.17 33.46 21.21
N PHE A 171 -4.82 32.39 21.64
CA PHE A 171 -4.25 31.06 21.81
C PHE A 171 -3.62 30.55 20.51
N GLN A 172 -4.38 30.60 19.41
CA GLN A 172 -3.88 30.17 18.10
C GLN A 172 -2.66 31.00 17.65
N LYS A 173 -2.67 32.32 17.85
CA LYS A 173 -1.55 33.19 17.48
C LYS A 173 -0.28 32.80 18.24
N ARG A 174 -0.39 32.58 19.55
CA ARG A 174 0.73 32.17 20.41
C ARG A 174 1.28 30.80 20.03
N CYS A 175 0.41 29.79 19.88
CA CYS A 175 0.81 28.45 19.48
C CYS A 175 1.49 28.45 18.10
N LYS A 176 0.94 29.19 17.13
CA LYS A 176 1.50 29.28 15.77
C LYS A 176 2.89 29.92 15.71
N ALA A 177 3.23 30.80 16.64
CA ALA A 177 4.60 31.32 16.76
C ALA A 177 5.62 30.20 17.05
N HIS A 178 5.18 29.14 17.68
CA HIS A 178 5.97 27.94 17.95
C HIS A 178 5.68 26.77 16.96
N LYS A 179 5.10 27.07 15.80
CA LYS A 179 4.77 26.08 14.73
C LYS A 179 3.76 24.99 15.19
N VAL A 180 2.96 25.26 16.21
CA VAL A 180 1.83 24.44 16.71
C VAL A 180 0.51 25.04 16.23
N SER A 181 -0.48 24.23 15.87
CA SER A 181 -1.74 24.71 15.26
C SER A 181 -2.57 25.62 16.16
N GLY A 182 -2.55 25.37 17.48
CA GLY A 182 -3.39 26.05 18.46
C GLY A 182 -4.89 25.81 18.27
N ALA A 183 -5.25 24.71 17.62
CA ALA A 183 -6.65 24.31 17.43
C ALA A 183 -7.13 23.34 18.49
N VAL A 184 -6.22 22.64 19.15
CA VAL A 184 -6.46 21.54 20.09
C VAL A 184 -5.80 21.89 21.43
N THR A 185 -6.55 21.71 22.52
CA THR A 185 -6.06 21.94 23.89
C THR A 185 -5.64 20.66 24.60
N HIS A 186 -6.27 19.53 24.22
CA HIS A 186 -6.04 18.22 24.80
C HIS A 186 -5.85 17.18 23.68
N PRO A 187 -4.62 17.00 23.17
CA PRO A 187 -4.35 15.99 22.16
C PRO A 187 -4.64 14.58 22.66
N PHE A 188 -5.14 13.67 21.79
CA PHE A 188 -5.50 12.31 22.20
C PHE A 188 -4.30 11.50 22.68
N TRP A 189 -3.13 11.78 22.14
CA TRP A 189 -1.89 11.08 22.46
C TRP A 189 -1.23 11.53 23.77
N GLU A 190 -1.78 12.57 24.43
CA GLU A 190 -1.34 12.95 25.77
C GLU A 190 -1.59 11.79 26.75
N GLY A 191 -0.53 11.30 27.36
CA GLY A 191 -0.58 10.23 28.36
C GLY A 191 -0.36 8.81 27.82
N PHE A 192 -0.12 8.62 26.52
CA PHE A 192 0.34 7.35 26.01
C PHE A 192 1.75 7.04 26.53
N PRO A 193 1.98 5.83 27.08
CA PRO A 193 3.29 5.43 27.54
C PRO A 193 4.20 5.07 26.37
N TYR A 194 5.50 5.32 26.51
CA TYR A 194 6.55 4.84 25.62
C TYR A 194 6.42 5.25 24.15
N SER A 195 5.64 6.27 23.83
CA SER A 195 5.47 6.76 22.46
C SER A 195 5.71 8.26 22.37
N ASP A 196 6.17 8.71 21.20
CA ASP A 196 6.20 10.11 20.81
C ASP A 196 5.48 10.26 19.47
N ILE A 197 4.40 11.04 19.45
CA ILE A 197 3.54 11.17 18.27
C ILE A 197 4.29 11.68 17.03
N HIS A 198 5.28 12.56 17.19
CA HIS A 198 6.07 13.06 16.08
C HIS A 198 7.03 12.00 15.52
N MET A 199 7.52 11.10 16.36
CA MET A 199 8.29 9.95 15.93
C MET A 199 7.39 8.91 15.26
N SER A 200 6.17 8.70 15.79
CA SER A 200 5.22 7.71 15.26
C SER A 200 4.67 8.04 13.86
N ILE A 201 4.73 9.30 13.42
CA ILE A 201 4.33 9.68 12.06
C ILE A 201 5.28 9.05 11.03
N THR A 202 4.73 8.35 10.06
CA THR A 202 5.49 7.70 8.99
C THR A 202 5.40 8.46 7.67
N PRO A 203 6.42 8.37 6.80
CA PRO A 203 6.30 8.83 5.42
C PRO A 203 5.21 8.07 4.66
N ASP A 204 4.67 8.70 3.62
CA ASP A 204 3.60 8.13 2.82
C ASP A 204 3.99 8.10 1.33
N ILE A 205 4.10 6.90 0.77
CA ILE A 205 4.46 6.70 -0.63
C ILE A 205 3.39 7.28 -1.56
N LEU A 206 2.11 6.97 -1.29
CA LEU A 206 1.04 7.37 -2.20
C LEU A 206 0.83 8.89 -2.22
N HIS A 207 0.56 9.51 -1.06
CA HIS A 207 0.16 10.91 -1.00
C HIS A 207 1.34 11.89 -0.96
N GLN A 208 2.49 11.48 -0.43
CA GLN A 208 3.69 12.34 -0.44
C GLN A 208 4.47 12.20 -1.74
N LEU A 209 4.81 10.98 -2.17
CA LEU A 209 5.61 10.81 -3.37
C LEU A 209 4.76 10.89 -4.65
N TYR A 210 3.80 9.99 -4.87
CA TYR A 210 3.07 9.95 -6.15
C TYR A 210 2.03 11.07 -6.30
N GLN A 211 1.13 11.25 -5.36
CA GLN A 211 0.13 12.32 -5.38
C GLN A 211 0.68 13.67 -4.89
N GLY A 212 1.94 13.72 -4.57
CA GLY A 212 2.66 14.89 -4.14
C GLY A 212 3.81 15.25 -5.07
N VAL A 213 4.99 14.68 -4.80
CA VAL A 213 6.23 15.02 -5.53
C VAL A 213 6.08 14.76 -7.03
N ILE A 214 5.67 13.55 -7.43
CA ILE A 214 5.47 13.19 -8.86
C ILE A 214 4.40 14.06 -9.50
N LYS A 215 3.30 14.36 -8.79
CA LYS A 215 2.28 15.28 -9.29
C LYS A 215 2.87 16.66 -9.62
N HIS A 216 3.77 17.18 -8.79
CA HIS A 216 4.44 18.44 -9.09
C HIS A 216 5.32 18.31 -10.33
N LEU A 217 6.11 17.23 -10.46
CA LEU A 217 6.95 17.02 -11.64
C LEU A 217 6.11 16.95 -12.92
N ILE A 218 4.99 16.22 -12.92
CA ILE A 218 4.07 16.13 -14.06
C ILE A 218 3.52 17.52 -14.42
N ASN A 219 3.04 18.26 -13.43
CA ASN A 219 2.50 19.60 -13.67
C ASN A 219 3.59 20.58 -14.19
N TRP A 220 4.85 20.40 -13.78
CA TRP A 220 5.94 21.23 -14.29
C TRP A 220 6.34 20.90 -15.74
N CYS A 221 6.01 19.69 -16.23
CA CYS A 221 6.22 19.36 -17.65
C CYS A 221 5.46 20.31 -18.56
N THR A 222 4.25 20.74 -18.18
CA THR A 222 3.45 21.70 -18.97
C THR A 222 4.02 23.12 -18.96
N SER A 223 4.90 23.45 -17.98
CA SER A 223 5.68 24.69 -18.00
C SER A 223 6.95 24.59 -18.87
N LEU A 224 7.41 23.36 -19.13
CA LEU A 224 8.61 23.08 -19.91
C LEU A 224 8.34 22.90 -21.41
N MET A 225 7.12 22.47 -21.76
CA MET A 225 6.67 22.26 -23.14
C MET A 225 5.14 22.39 -23.23
N SER A 226 4.61 22.59 -24.44
CA SER A 226 3.16 22.62 -24.62
C SER A 226 2.52 21.26 -24.33
N GLU A 227 1.26 21.25 -23.88
CA GLU A 227 0.50 20.02 -23.62
C GLU A 227 0.47 19.13 -24.87
N LYS A 228 0.27 19.71 -26.05
CA LYS A 228 0.27 18.96 -27.32
C LYS A 228 1.62 18.27 -27.56
N GLU A 229 2.75 18.95 -27.37
CA GLU A 229 4.06 18.35 -27.57
C GLU A 229 4.31 17.22 -26.56
N LEU A 230 3.88 17.40 -25.31
CA LEU A 230 3.99 16.35 -24.29
C LEU A 230 3.17 15.11 -24.69
N ASP A 231 1.94 15.31 -25.16
CA ASP A 231 1.07 14.23 -25.60
C ASP A 231 1.61 13.53 -26.86
N ASP A 232 2.13 14.28 -27.84
CA ASP A 232 2.76 13.72 -29.04
C ASP A 232 3.98 12.86 -28.69
N ARG A 233 4.79 13.29 -27.72
CA ARG A 233 5.94 12.51 -27.20
C ARG A 233 5.51 11.25 -26.47
N LEU A 234 4.46 11.33 -25.64
CA LEU A 234 3.88 10.17 -24.96
C LEU A 234 3.35 9.14 -25.96
N LEU A 235 2.69 9.59 -27.01
CA LEU A 235 2.16 8.71 -28.06
C LEU A 235 3.26 8.06 -28.91
N SER A 236 4.43 8.69 -29.00
CA SER A 236 5.59 8.14 -29.72
C SER A 236 6.34 7.06 -28.94
N LEU A 237 6.09 6.92 -27.63
CA LEU A 237 6.74 5.88 -26.82
C LEU A 237 6.22 4.49 -27.21
N PRO A 238 7.09 3.47 -27.29
CA PRO A 238 6.66 2.11 -27.56
C PRO A 238 5.80 1.59 -26.41
N HIS A 239 4.90 0.67 -26.74
CA HIS A 239 4.13 -0.05 -25.74
C HIS A 239 5.07 -0.84 -24.83
N CYS A 240 4.90 -0.70 -23.53
CA CYS A 240 5.64 -1.43 -22.53
C CYS A 240 4.69 -2.31 -21.71
N PHE A 241 5.10 -3.55 -21.45
CA PHE A 241 4.32 -4.48 -20.62
C PHE A 241 4.21 -3.94 -19.18
N GLY A 242 3.01 -4.05 -18.60
CA GLY A 242 2.76 -3.62 -17.22
C GLY A 242 2.74 -2.11 -17.00
N ILE A 243 2.76 -1.30 -18.07
CA ILE A 243 2.60 0.15 -17.99
C ILE A 243 1.38 0.56 -18.83
N ARG A 244 0.52 1.40 -18.25
CA ARG A 244 -0.64 1.93 -18.98
C ARG A 244 -0.20 2.74 -20.20
N HIS A 245 -0.72 2.39 -21.34
CA HIS A 245 -0.57 3.21 -22.54
C HIS A 245 -1.63 4.34 -22.56
N PHE A 246 -1.17 5.59 -22.52
CA PHE A 246 -2.03 6.77 -22.52
C PHE A 246 -2.41 7.15 -23.95
N LYS A 247 -3.40 6.48 -24.53
CA LYS A 247 -3.81 6.59 -25.95
C LYS A 247 -4.20 8.00 -26.42
N LYS A 248 -4.42 8.91 -25.50
CA LYS A 248 -4.83 10.31 -25.77
C LYS A 248 -3.92 11.32 -25.08
N GLY A 249 -2.76 10.88 -24.60
CA GLY A 249 -1.87 11.71 -23.80
C GLY A 249 -2.33 11.91 -22.37
N TRP A 250 -1.79 12.92 -21.69
CA TRP A 250 -2.12 13.27 -20.31
C TRP A 250 -3.08 14.45 -20.18
N SER A 251 -3.17 15.32 -21.20
CA SER A 251 -3.96 16.56 -21.16
C SER A 251 -5.46 16.32 -20.98
N GLU A 252 -5.98 15.22 -21.53
CA GLU A 252 -7.40 14.87 -21.42
C GLU A 252 -7.79 14.19 -20.09
N LEU A 253 -6.84 13.93 -19.18
CA LEU A 253 -7.12 13.25 -17.93
C LEU A 253 -7.71 14.20 -16.90
N ALA A 254 -9.03 14.14 -16.68
CA ALA A 254 -9.73 14.96 -15.69
C ALA A 254 -9.37 14.59 -14.24
N GLN A 255 -9.21 13.30 -13.95
CA GLN A 255 -8.79 12.78 -12.65
C GLN A 255 -7.73 11.70 -12.86
N VAL A 256 -6.66 11.76 -12.06
CA VAL A 256 -5.55 10.83 -12.15
C VAL A 256 -5.44 10.05 -10.85
N SER A 257 -5.59 8.74 -10.94
CA SER A 257 -5.45 7.80 -9.81
C SER A 257 -3.99 7.64 -9.37
N GLY A 258 -3.77 7.03 -8.21
CA GLY A 258 -2.42 6.69 -7.73
C GLY A 258 -1.67 5.75 -8.68
N GLY A 259 -2.35 4.72 -9.20
CA GLY A 259 -1.79 3.79 -10.19
C GLY A 259 -1.37 4.48 -11.49
N GLU A 260 -2.23 5.35 -12.03
CA GLU A 260 -1.89 6.14 -13.23
C GLU A 260 -0.68 7.05 -12.99
N ARG A 261 -0.51 7.62 -11.79
CA ARG A 261 0.69 8.42 -11.47
C ARG A 261 1.96 7.56 -11.38
N LYS A 262 1.85 6.32 -10.92
CA LYS A 262 2.97 5.36 -10.96
C LYS A 262 3.41 5.10 -12.40
N ASP A 263 2.46 4.87 -13.30
CA ASP A 263 2.76 4.67 -14.73
C ASP A 263 3.32 5.93 -15.39
N MET A 264 2.76 7.10 -15.10
CA MET A 264 3.30 8.38 -15.57
C MET A 264 4.76 8.58 -15.12
N ALA A 265 5.08 8.26 -13.88
CA ALA A 265 6.44 8.38 -13.35
C ALA A 265 7.45 7.53 -14.13
N ARG A 266 7.04 6.31 -14.55
CA ARG A 266 7.89 5.38 -15.30
C ARG A 266 8.29 5.89 -16.70
N ILE A 267 7.42 6.66 -17.33
CA ILE A 267 7.63 7.10 -18.74
C ILE A 267 8.00 8.58 -18.85
N MET A 268 7.79 9.38 -17.81
CA MET A 268 7.95 10.85 -17.82
C MET A 268 9.33 11.29 -18.29
N LEU A 269 10.39 10.64 -17.82
CA LEU A 269 11.77 11.04 -18.12
C LEU A 269 12.06 10.95 -19.63
N GLY A 270 11.55 9.90 -20.28
CA GLY A 270 11.69 9.71 -21.73
C GLY A 270 11.07 10.85 -22.54
N CYS A 271 9.97 11.44 -22.05
CA CYS A 271 9.31 12.55 -22.72
C CYS A 271 10.09 13.88 -22.62
N LEU A 272 10.99 14.03 -21.66
CA LEU A 272 11.77 15.24 -21.43
C LEU A 272 13.10 15.27 -22.21
N ILE A 273 13.64 14.11 -22.59
CA ILE A 273 14.94 13.99 -23.28
C ILE A 273 14.91 14.80 -24.60
N GLY A 274 15.98 15.58 -24.83
CA GLY A 274 16.14 16.41 -26.02
C GLY A 274 15.31 17.69 -26.05
N LYS A 275 14.47 17.96 -25.03
CA LYS A 275 13.62 19.16 -24.95
C LYS A 275 14.04 20.14 -23.87
N VAL A 276 14.53 19.64 -22.76
CA VAL A 276 14.83 20.45 -21.59
C VAL A 276 16.34 20.43 -21.27
N PRO A 277 16.87 21.43 -20.55
CA PRO A 277 18.26 21.43 -20.11
C PRO A 277 18.66 20.19 -19.32
N SER A 278 19.90 19.74 -19.47
CA SER A 278 20.40 18.53 -18.79
C SER A 278 20.24 18.56 -17.27
N LYS A 279 20.35 19.74 -16.64
CA LYS A 279 20.13 19.89 -15.19
C LYS A 279 18.68 19.57 -14.78
N VAL A 280 17.69 19.85 -15.62
CA VAL A 280 16.29 19.45 -15.38
C VAL A 280 16.16 17.94 -15.42
N ILE A 281 16.78 17.28 -16.42
CA ILE A 281 16.81 15.81 -16.52
C ILE A 281 17.44 15.21 -15.26
N ILE A 282 18.57 15.77 -14.79
CA ILE A 282 19.24 15.30 -13.56
C ILE A 282 18.32 15.44 -12.35
N CYS A 283 17.61 16.57 -12.19
CA CYS A 283 16.66 16.78 -11.10
C CYS A 283 15.52 15.75 -11.12
N TYR A 284 14.92 15.54 -12.29
CA TYR A 284 13.80 14.60 -12.43
C TYR A 284 14.25 13.18 -12.18
N ARG A 285 15.39 12.78 -12.77
CA ARG A 285 15.97 11.44 -12.54
C ARG A 285 16.27 11.22 -11.06
N ALA A 286 16.92 12.17 -10.39
CA ALA A 286 17.26 12.05 -8.97
C ALA A 286 16.02 11.83 -8.09
N ILE A 287 14.91 12.53 -8.40
CA ILE A 287 13.64 12.31 -7.68
C ILE A 287 13.04 10.93 -8.02
N LEU A 288 13.06 10.52 -9.28
CA LEU A 288 12.56 9.20 -9.68
C LEU A 288 13.36 8.08 -9.04
N ASP A 289 14.69 8.18 -9.04
CA ASP A 289 15.58 7.24 -8.37
C ASP A 289 15.23 7.15 -6.87
N PHE A 290 15.06 8.29 -6.21
CA PHE A 290 14.60 8.33 -4.81
C PHE A 290 13.27 7.61 -4.63
N VAL A 291 12.26 7.91 -5.46
CA VAL A 291 10.91 7.31 -5.38
C VAL A 291 10.97 5.79 -5.55
N TYR A 292 11.77 5.29 -6.47
CA TYR A 292 11.89 3.85 -6.72
C TYR A 292 12.66 3.14 -5.62
N ILE A 293 13.81 3.68 -5.19
CA ILE A 293 14.60 3.09 -4.11
C ILE A 293 13.82 3.08 -2.79
N ALA A 294 13.06 4.14 -2.48
CA ALA A 294 12.23 4.20 -1.28
C ALA A 294 11.19 3.07 -1.17
N GLN A 295 10.89 2.39 -2.26
CA GLN A 295 9.92 1.29 -2.33
C GLN A 295 10.56 -0.10 -2.43
N TYR A 296 11.86 -0.20 -2.23
CA TYR A 296 12.52 -1.51 -2.23
C TYR A 296 11.95 -2.42 -1.14
N PRO A 297 11.75 -3.70 -1.43
CA PRO A 297 11.19 -4.67 -0.48
C PRO A 297 12.16 -5.01 0.66
N SER A 298 13.43 -4.65 0.50
CA SER A 298 14.48 -4.74 1.53
C SER A 298 15.45 -3.59 1.37
N HIS A 299 16.05 -3.16 2.48
CA HIS A 299 17.09 -2.15 2.50
C HIS A 299 18.30 -2.66 3.29
N ASP A 300 19.47 -2.33 2.79
CA ASP A 300 20.75 -2.38 3.46
C ASP A 300 21.35 -0.96 3.57
N ASP A 301 22.52 -0.83 4.14
CA ASP A 301 23.16 0.48 4.27
C ASP A 301 23.53 1.11 2.91
N ASP A 302 23.84 0.30 1.89
CA ASP A 302 24.16 0.80 0.53
C ASP A 302 22.91 1.38 -0.14
N THR A 303 21.78 0.70 -0.09
CA THR A 303 20.51 1.19 -0.66
C THR A 303 19.99 2.43 0.07
N LEU A 304 20.21 2.53 1.38
CA LEU A 304 19.91 3.75 2.14
C LEU A 304 20.86 4.90 1.78
N GLN A 305 22.12 4.59 1.46
CA GLN A 305 23.06 5.58 0.94
C GLN A 305 22.64 6.07 -0.45
N TYR A 306 22.22 5.17 -1.36
CA TYR A 306 21.71 5.58 -2.68
C TYR A 306 20.48 6.48 -2.56
N LEU A 307 19.60 6.24 -1.58
CA LEU A 307 18.46 7.10 -1.30
C LEU A 307 18.91 8.51 -0.87
N THR A 308 19.93 8.57 -0.02
CA THR A 308 20.55 9.83 0.44
C THR A 308 21.21 10.57 -0.72
N ASP A 309 21.96 9.87 -1.56
CA ASP A 309 22.68 10.44 -2.70
C ASP A 309 21.72 10.96 -3.77
N ALA A 310 20.64 10.23 -4.05
CA ALA A 310 19.59 10.70 -4.96
C ALA A 310 18.98 12.03 -4.46
N LEU A 311 18.67 12.12 -3.17
CA LEU A 311 18.15 13.36 -2.59
C LEU A 311 19.18 14.49 -2.64
N ALA A 312 20.46 14.22 -2.35
CA ALA A 312 21.55 15.17 -2.44
C ALA A 312 21.73 15.67 -3.89
N LEU A 313 21.69 14.77 -4.87
CA LEU A 313 21.78 15.12 -6.30
C LEU A 313 20.64 16.05 -6.73
N TYR A 314 19.40 15.78 -6.27
CA TYR A 314 18.29 16.69 -6.48
C TYR A 314 18.57 18.06 -5.88
N HIS A 315 18.98 18.13 -4.62
CA HIS A 315 19.25 19.39 -3.95
C HIS A 315 20.38 20.21 -4.60
N ALA A 316 21.39 19.54 -5.14
CA ALA A 316 22.50 20.22 -5.85
C ALA A 316 22.05 20.86 -7.17
N ASN A 317 21.01 20.33 -7.82
CA ASN A 317 20.58 20.77 -9.15
C ASN A 317 19.23 21.52 -9.18
N LYS A 318 18.42 21.43 -8.12
CA LYS A 318 17.03 21.94 -8.09
C LYS A 318 16.89 23.44 -8.36
N HIS A 319 17.97 24.24 -8.21
CA HIS A 319 17.96 25.68 -8.51
C HIS A 319 17.56 25.99 -9.95
N ILE A 320 17.75 25.05 -10.88
CA ILE A 320 17.31 25.21 -12.27
C ILE A 320 15.78 25.35 -12.37
N LEU A 321 15.02 24.74 -11.46
CA LEU A 321 13.55 24.81 -11.43
C LEU A 321 13.03 26.17 -10.95
N THR A 322 13.87 26.98 -10.34
CA THR A 322 13.57 28.36 -9.90
C THR A 322 14.33 29.41 -10.72
N SER A 323 15.05 28.99 -11.76
CA SER A 323 15.80 29.90 -12.60
C SER A 323 14.85 30.83 -13.38
N PRO A 324 15.26 32.11 -13.61
CA PRO A 324 14.46 33.06 -14.42
C PRO A 324 14.17 32.55 -15.83
N GLU A 325 15.06 31.73 -16.39
CA GLU A 325 14.95 31.19 -17.74
C GLU A 325 13.78 30.20 -17.90
N LEU A 326 13.56 29.36 -16.90
CA LEU A 326 12.48 28.35 -16.92
C LEU A 326 11.22 28.83 -16.21
N ALA A 327 11.35 29.71 -15.22
CA ALA A 327 10.27 30.31 -14.42
C ALA A 327 9.19 29.30 -13.95
N ILE A 328 9.61 28.07 -13.63
CA ILE A 328 8.67 26.99 -13.24
C ILE A 328 8.06 27.30 -11.89
N ARG A 329 8.87 27.81 -10.94
CA ARG A 329 8.42 28.19 -9.60
C ARG A 329 9.26 29.32 -9.03
N GLU A 330 8.63 30.10 -8.14
CA GLU A 330 9.33 31.12 -7.35
C GLU A 330 10.22 30.52 -6.26
N HIS A 331 9.73 29.44 -5.61
CA HIS A 331 10.43 28.74 -4.53
C HIS A 331 10.08 27.25 -4.49
N LEU A 332 10.92 26.46 -3.82
CA LEU A 332 10.76 25.02 -3.64
C LEU A 332 10.43 24.63 -2.18
N ASN A 333 9.85 25.55 -1.41
CA ASN A 333 9.41 25.31 -0.04
C ASN A 333 8.09 24.52 -0.02
N ILE A 334 8.17 23.24 -0.35
CA ILE A 334 7.02 22.34 -0.51
C ILE A 334 7.12 21.25 0.56
N PRO A 335 6.11 21.13 1.47
CA PRO A 335 6.16 20.15 2.55
C PRO A 335 6.40 18.71 2.09
N LYS A 336 5.85 18.31 0.94
CA LYS A 336 6.00 16.96 0.41
C LYS A 336 7.42 16.65 -0.07
N PHE A 337 8.13 17.63 -0.63
CA PHE A 337 9.56 17.52 -0.96
C PHE A 337 10.42 17.48 0.30
N HIS A 338 10.11 18.33 1.28
CA HIS A 338 10.79 18.31 2.57
C HIS A 338 10.65 16.95 3.27
N ALA A 339 9.49 16.32 3.19
CA ALA A 339 9.25 15.03 3.81
C ALA A 339 10.23 13.94 3.33
N MET A 340 10.80 14.06 2.12
CA MET A 340 11.82 13.13 1.61
C MET A 340 13.04 13.04 2.51
N THR A 341 13.39 14.11 3.23
CA THR A 341 14.51 14.13 4.18
C THR A 341 14.34 13.19 5.37
N HIS A 342 13.13 12.69 5.62
CA HIS A 342 12.81 11.84 6.76
C HIS A 342 12.70 10.34 6.42
N TYR A 343 12.82 9.95 5.13
CA TYR A 343 12.61 8.56 4.70
C TYR A 343 13.67 7.61 5.23
N VAL A 344 14.94 7.95 5.12
CA VAL A 344 16.05 7.08 5.57
C VAL A 344 15.89 6.74 7.05
N GLN A 345 15.64 7.75 7.89
CA GLN A 345 15.44 7.51 9.32
C GLN A 345 14.18 6.68 9.59
N ALA A 346 13.08 6.96 8.89
CA ALA A 346 11.85 6.18 9.04
C ALA A 346 12.03 4.71 8.62
N ILE A 347 12.80 4.44 7.56
CA ILE A 347 13.12 3.07 7.14
C ILE A 347 13.97 2.36 8.21
N ARG A 348 14.93 3.04 8.82
CA ARG A 348 15.72 2.48 9.93
C ARG A 348 14.86 2.18 11.17
N ASP A 349 13.89 3.04 11.47
CA ASP A 349 13.04 2.92 12.67
C ASP A 349 11.91 1.91 12.51
N PHE A 350 11.31 1.80 11.32
CA PHE A 350 10.06 1.06 11.07
C PHE A 350 10.16 -0.01 9.98
N GLY A 351 11.33 -0.17 9.38
CA GLY A 351 11.53 -1.05 8.22
C GLY A 351 11.08 -0.42 6.91
N THR A 352 10.94 -1.24 5.89
CA THR A 352 10.58 -0.81 4.53
C THR A 352 9.23 -0.09 4.47
N THR A 353 9.08 0.81 3.51
CA THR A 353 7.92 1.72 3.42
C THR A 353 6.58 1.01 3.22
N ASP A 354 6.58 -0.21 2.71
CA ASP A 354 5.39 -1.05 2.57
C ASP A 354 4.84 -1.59 3.91
N ASN A 355 5.58 -1.46 5.02
CA ASN A 355 5.07 -1.75 6.36
C ASN A 355 4.02 -0.75 6.85
N TYR A 356 4.04 0.47 6.32
CA TYR A 356 3.19 1.59 6.78
C TYR A 356 2.64 2.42 5.61
N ASN A 357 2.43 1.81 4.44
CA ASN A 357 1.87 2.49 3.27
C ASN A 357 0.37 2.74 3.43
N THR A 358 -0.09 3.96 3.13
CA THR A 358 -1.52 4.32 3.12
C THR A 358 -2.33 3.54 2.08
N GLU A 359 -1.72 3.09 0.98
CA GLU A 359 -2.40 2.27 -0.04
C GLU A 359 -3.06 1.02 0.56
N MET A 360 -2.41 0.38 1.55
CA MET A 360 -2.99 -0.75 2.27
C MET A 360 -4.31 -0.37 2.94
N PHE A 361 -4.34 0.77 3.62
CA PHE A 361 -5.54 1.21 4.35
C PHE A 361 -6.62 1.75 3.40
N GLU A 362 -6.24 2.36 2.27
CA GLU A 362 -7.21 2.72 1.22
C GLU A 362 -7.92 1.50 0.65
N ARG A 363 -7.21 0.37 0.51
CA ARG A 363 -7.83 -0.90 0.09
C ARG A 363 -8.91 -1.34 1.08
N PHE A 364 -8.64 -1.25 2.40
CA PHE A 364 -9.62 -1.57 3.44
C PHE A 364 -10.85 -0.67 3.43
N HIS A 365 -10.79 0.54 2.83
CA HIS A 365 -11.97 1.36 2.64
C HIS A 365 -13.03 0.69 1.75
N ILE A 366 -12.64 -0.20 0.85
CA ILE A 366 -13.59 -0.90 -0.01
C ILE A 366 -14.44 -1.81 0.88
N ASP A 367 -13.83 -2.71 1.62
CA ASP A 367 -14.52 -3.71 2.41
C ASP A 367 -15.19 -3.10 3.65
N CYS A 368 -14.43 -2.30 4.40
CA CYS A 368 -14.91 -1.79 5.68
C CYS A 368 -15.81 -0.54 5.56
N ALA A 369 -15.74 0.26 4.49
CA ALA A 369 -16.56 1.46 4.38
C ALA A 369 -17.54 1.42 3.21
N LYS A 370 -17.07 1.15 1.98
CA LYS A 370 -17.92 1.24 0.79
C LYS A 370 -18.92 0.09 0.69
N GLU A 371 -18.51 -1.15 1.01
CA GLU A 371 -19.42 -2.30 1.03
C GLU A 371 -20.36 -2.27 2.22
N ALA A 372 -19.88 -1.89 3.40
CA ALA A 372 -20.73 -1.67 4.55
C ALA A 372 -21.80 -0.60 4.28
N TRP A 373 -21.44 0.48 3.57
CA TRP A 373 -22.38 1.49 3.09
C TRP A 373 -23.41 0.89 2.12
N ARG A 374 -23.00 0.12 1.14
CA ARG A 374 -23.90 -0.55 0.17
C ARG A 374 -24.87 -1.51 0.84
N ALA A 375 -24.44 -2.15 1.94
CA ALA A 375 -25.27 -3.05 2.73
C ALA A 375 -26.27 -2.33 3.67
N SER A 376 -26.25 -0.99 3.72
CA SER A 376 -27.19 -0.18 4.50
C SER A 376 -28.38 0.30 3.65
N ASN A 377 -29.41 0.81 4.31
CA ASN A 377 -30.55 1.46 3.62
C ASN A 377 -30.30 2.96 3.35
N PHE A 378 -29.07 3.45 3.51
CA PHE A 378 -28.62 4.83 3.33
C PHE A 378 -29.27 5.88 4.29
N ARG A 379 -29.99 5.42 5.28
CA ARG A 379 -30.58 6.25 6.34
C ARG A 379 -30.03 5.82 7.68
N ASP A 380 -29.48 6.75 8.46
CA ASP A 380 -28.78 6.43 9.71
C ASP A 380 -27.81 5.26 9.53
N GLU A 381 -26.93 5.43 8.57
CA GLU A 381 -26.10 4.38 7.98
C GLU A 381 -25.09 3.76 8.95
N PHE A 382 -24.45 4.55 9.82
CA PHE A 382 -23.34 4.07 10.65
C PHE A 382 -23.70 2.91 11.59
N PRO A 383 -24.84 2.92 12.32
CA PRO A 383 -25.24 1.76 13.12
C PRO A 383 -25.48 0.50 12.30
N GLN A 384 -25.92 0.65 11.05
CA GLN A 384 -26.13 -0.48 10.14
C GLN A 384 -24.80 -1.02 9.61
N MET A 385 -23.89 -0.14 9.22
CA MET A 385 -22.53 -0.48 8.78
C MET A 385 -21.79 -1.25 9.88
N VAL A 386 -21.82 -0.75 11.13
CA VAL A 386 -21.19 -1.43 12.28
C VAL A 386 -21.80 -2.82 12.51
N ARG A 387 -23.14 -2.96 12.47
CA ARG A 387 -23.79 -4.27 12.62
C ARG A 387 -23.46 -5.23 11.50
N TRP A 388 -23.36 -4.74 10.27
CA TRP A 388 -22.95 -5.55 9.13
C TRP A 388 -21.52 -6.08 9.30
N LEU A 389 -20.59 -5.21 9.64
CA LEU A 389 -19.18 -5.60 9.88
C LEU A 389 -19.05 -6.57 11.06
N ALA A 390 -19.73 -6.34 12.17
CA ALA A 390 -19.71 -7.26 13.31
C ALA A 390 -20.25 -8.65 12.96
N ARG A 391 -21.14 -8.78 11.97
CA ARG A 391 -21.59 -10.08 11.44
C ARG A 391 -20.51 -10.73 10.60
N GLN A 392 -19.81 -9.95 9.74
CA GLN A 392 -18.70 -10.47 8.94
C GLN A 392 -17.56 -10.99 9.83
N GLU A 393 -17.19 -10.23 10.85
CA GLU A 393 -16.17 -10.64 11.83
C GLU A 393 -16.56 -11.95 12.55
N LYS A 394 -17.83 -12.07 13.00
CA LYS A 394 -18.32 -13.28 13.64
C LYS A 394 -18.32 -14.47 12.70
N ALA A 395 -18.67 -14.29 11.44
CA ALA A 395 -18.63 -15.35 10.44
C ALA A 395 -17.19 -15.82 10.20
N ALA A 396 -16.24 -14.88 10.03
CA ALA A 396 -14.82 -15.20 9.84
C ALA A 396 -14.20 -15.90 11.06
N LEU A 397 -14.55 -15.45 12.27
CA LEU A 397 -14.12 -16.12 13.51
C LEU A 397 -14.65 -17.55 13.62
N PHE A 398 -15.92 -17.77 13.24
CA PHE A 398 -16.52 -19.09 13.26
C PHE A 398 -15.89 -20.01 12.20
N GLU A 399 -15.62 -19.49 11.02
CA GLU A 399 -14.93 -20.23 9.95
C GLU A 399 -13.51 -20.63 10.36
N SER A 400 -12.76 -19.72 10.99
CA SER A 400 -11.44 -20.02 11.59
C SER A 400 -11.54 -21.08 12.70
N TYR A 401 -12.59 -21.02 13.52
CA TYR A 401 -12.82 -22.03 14.56
C TYR A 401 -13.05 -23.42 13.96
N LEU A 402 -13.89 -23.52 12.91
CA LEU A 402 -14.15 -24.78 12.22
C LEU A 402 -12.87 -25.36 11.62
N GLN A 403 -12.09 -24.55 10.91
CA GLN A 403 -10.81 -24.99 10.34
C GLN A 403 -9.86 -25.54 11.42
N HIS A 404 -9.83 -24.93 12.59
CA HIS A 404 -9.00 -25.41 13.68
C HIS A 404 -9.55 -26.67 14.35
N TYR A 405 -10.85 -26.87 14.31
CA TYR A 405 -11.50 -28.08 14.85
C TYR A 405 -11.22 -29.29 13.94
N ASP A 406 -11.40 -29.12 12.63
CA ASP A 406 -11.15 -30.17 11.64
C ASP A 406 -9.69 -30.65 11.67
N THR A 407 -8.72 -29.74 11.84
CA THR A 407 -7.29 -30.11 11.95
C THR A 407 -6.96 -30.88 13.22
N ARG A 408 -7.75 -30.79 14.28
CA ARG A 408 -7.56 -31.59 15.51
C ARG A 408 -8.07 -33.01 15.38
N GLU A 409 -9.17 -33.23 14.69
CA GLU A 409 -9.68 -34.59 14.43
C GLU A 409 -8.70 -35.40 13.56
N ASP A 410 -8.03 -34.76 12.59
CA ASP A 410 -7.01 -35.42 11.77
C ASP A 410 -5.71 -35.74 12.55
N SER A 411 -5.38 -34.99 13.61
CA SER A 411 -4.20 -35.24 14.44
C SER A 411 -4.41 -36.34 15.50
N ASP A 412 -5.63 -36.50 16.02
CA ASP A 412 -5.94 -37.55 17.01
C ASP A 412 -6.00 -38.97 16.39
N HIS A 413 -6.00 -39.08 15.05
CA HIS A 413 -5.91 -40.36 14.36
C HIS A 413 -4.50 -40.80 13.96
N GLN A 414 -3.44 -40.05 14.33
CA GLN A 414 -2.04 -40.36 14.01
C GLN A 414 -1.13 -40.67 15.20
N GLU A 415 -1.65 -40.80 16.43
CA GLU A 415 -0.84 -41.25 17.59
C GLU A 415 -0.95 -42.76 17.80
N ASP A 416 -0.38 -43.55 16.89
CA ASP A 416 0.12 -44.91 17.20
C ASP A 416 1.20 -45.26 16.17
N GLY A 417 2.39 -44.68 16.34
CA GLY A 417 3.57 -44.98 15.53
C GLY A 417 4.81 -44.31 16.10
N GLU A 418 5.63 -45.12 16.78
CA GLU A 418 6.90 -44.69 17.36
C GLU A 418 7.78 -43.96 16.32
N ALA A 419 8.17 -42.73 16.62
CA ALA A 419 9.10 -41.95 15.81
C ALA A 419 10.48 -41.93 16.44
N GLU A 420 11.43 -42.55 15.78
CA GLU A 420 12.87 -42.33 16.03
C GLU A 420 13.28 -40.92 15.64
N ILE A 421 13.96 -40.25 16.57
CA ILE A 421 14.51 -38.92 16.38
C ILE A 421 15.86 -39.06 15.66
N ASP A 422 15.98 -38.60 14.44
CA ASP A 422 17.26 -38.28 13.83
C ASP A 422 17.27 -36.85 13.32
N GLY A 423 18.20 -36.07 13.83
CA GLY A 423 18.30 -34.65 13.54
C GLY A 423 19.02 -34.39 12.22
N ALA A 424 18.35 -33.65 11.37
CA ALA A 424 19.03 -32.86 10.32
C ALA A 424 18.21 -31.60 10.04
N HIS A 425 18.81 -30.46 10.29
CA HIS A 425 18.34 -29.18 9.80
C HIS A 425 18.29 -29.20 8.26
N ASP A 426 17.12 -29.13 7.69
CA ASP A 426 16.96 -28.81 6.28
C ASP A 426 16.03 -27.60 6.15
N ASP A 427 16.64 -26.52 5.64
CA ASP A 427 16.01 -25.23 5.34
C ASP A 427 15.21 -25.36 4.03
N SER A 428 14.08 -26.05 4.10
CA SER A 428 13.16 -26.15 2.97
C SER A 428 12.10 -25.05 3.10
N GLY A 429 12.38 -23.92 2.46
CA GLY A 429 11.38 -22.90 2.19
C GLY A 429 10.13 -23.52 1.58
N ASP A 430 9.00 -23.26 2.22
CA ASP A 430 7.65 -23.66 1.82
C ASP A 430 7.36 -23.13 0.39
N THR A 431 7.69 -23.92 -0.62
CA THR A 431 7.21 -23.71 -1.98
C THR A 431 5.76 -24.18 -2.05
N ALA A 432 4.84 -23.34 -1.59
CA ALA A 432 3.44 -23.48 -1.90
C ALA A 432 3.30 -23.65 -3.41
N SER A 433 2.86 -24.83 -3.85
CA SER A 433 2.62 -25.12 -5.25
C SER A 433 1.64 -24.09 -5.80
N LYS A 434 2.11 -23.25 -6.73
CA LYS A 434 1.27 -22.25 -7.38
C LYS A 434 0.18 -22.99 -8.15
N GLU A 435 -1.05 -22.94 -7.67
CA GLU A 435 -2.17 -23.58 -8.33
C GLU A 435 -2.42 -22.93 -9.69
N VAL A 436 -2.34 -23.75 -10.74
CA VAL A 436 -2.70 -23.34 -12.10
C VAL A 436 -4.22 -23.30 -12.22
N ILE A 437 -4.77 -22.14 -12.52
CA ILE A 437 -6.22 -21.93 -12.69
C ILE A 437 -6.58 -22.11 -14.15
N ILE A 438 -7.38 -23.13 -14.46
CA ILE A 438 -7.95 -23.36 -15.79
C ILE A 438 -9.47 -23.14 -15.77
N SER A 439 -10.03 -22.74 -16.91
CA SER A 439 -11.48 -22.56 -17.01
C SER A 439 -12.22 -23.89 -16.80
N GLN A 440 -13.42 -23.85 -16.19
CA GLN A 440 -14.21 -25.05 -15.94
C GLN A 440 -14.54 -25.85 -17.22
N ARG A 441 -14.62 -25.19 -18.36
CA ARG A 441 -14.90 -25.86 -19.65
C ARG A 441 -13.70 -25.74 -20.59
N PRO A 442 -13.27 -26.86 -21.17
CA PRO A 442 -12.22 -26.85 -22.19
C PRO A 442 -12.70 -26.11 -23.44
N LYS A 443 -11.78 -25.51 -24.15
CA LYS A 443 -12.09 -24.80 -25.40
C LYS A 443 -12.33 -25.80 -26.56
N ALA A 444 -11.65 -26.95 -26.52
CA ALA A 444 -11.86 -28.03 -27.47
C ALA A 444 -12.01 -29.37 -26.72
N PHE A 445 -13.17 -29.99 -26.82
CA PHE A 445 -13.48 -31.27 -26.17
C PHE A 445 -12.99 -32.45 -27.01
N ASN A 446 -12.62 -33.55 -26.33
CA ASN A 446 -12.38 -34.87 -26.92
C ASN A 446 -11.52 -34.86 -28.18
N GLN A 447 -10.45 -34.08 -28.19
CA GLN A 447 -9.53 -33.99 -29.32
C GLN A 447 -8.64 -35.24 -29.40
N PRO A 448 -8.60 -35.94 -30.56
CA PRO A 448 -7.71 -37.07 -30.76
C PRO A 448 -6.23 -36.64 -30.61
N LEU A 449 -5.40 -37.45 -29.95
CA LEU A 449 -4.00 -37.14 -29.70
C LEU A 449 -3.22 -36.81 -30.98
N HIS A 450 -3.50 -37.54 -32.08
CA HIS A 450 -2.84 -37.28 -33.36
C HIS A 450 -3.21 -35.91 -33.97
N SER A 451 -4.41 -35.39 -33.68
CA SER A 451 -4.83 -34.09 -34.23
C SER A 451 -4.24 -32.91 -33.47
N ILE A 452 -3.72 -33.10 -32.26
CA ILE A 452 -3.12 -32.02 -31.47
C ILE A 452 -1.83 -31.54 -32.11
N GLN A 453 -1.02 -32.45 -32.63
CA GLN A 453 0.23 -32.10 -33.29
C GLN A 453 0.02 -31.16 -34.48
N THR A 454 -1.04 -31.40 -35.25
CA THR A 454 -1.34 -30.60 -36.45
C THR A 454 -2.17 -29.36 -36.15
N LYS A 455 -3.27 -29.49 -35.38
CA LYS A 455 -4.22 -28.39 -35.10
C LYS A 455 -3.69 -27.38 -34.08
N HIS A 456 -2.82 -27.81 -33.17
CA HIS A 456 -2.29 -26.97 -32.10
C HIS A 456 -0.79 -26.72 -32.24
N HIS A 457 -0.20 -27.07 -33.36
CA HIS A 457 1.24 -26.85 -33.64
C HIS A 457 2.18 -27.38 -32.54
N CYS A 458 1.84 -28.54 -31.98
CA CYS A 458 2.65 -29.21 -30.94
C CYS A 458 3.38 -30.43 -31.50
N PRO A 459 4.52 -30.27 -32.19
CA PRO A 459 5.23 -31.40 -32.77
C PRO A 459 5.68 -32.39 -31.67
N SER A 460 5.55 -33.68 -31.97
CA SER A 460 5.90 -34.75 -31.02
C SER A 460 5.08 -34.76 -29.71
N PHE A 461 3.90 -34.16 -29.69
CA PHE A 461 3.04 -34.07 -28.50
C PHE A 461 2.90 -35.40 -27.77
N SER A 462 2.54 -36.47 -28.46
CA SER A 462 2.36 -37.79 -27.85
C SER A 462 3.65 -38.35 -27.22
N HIS A 463 4.83 -37.99 -27.74
CA HIS A 463 6.10 -38.39 -27.15
C HIS A 463 6.35 -37.63 -25.84
N HIS A 464 6.23 -36.31 -25.87
CA HIS A 464 6.44 -35.49 -24.69
C HIS A 464 5.38 -35.77 -23.60
N LEU A 465 4.15 -36.09 -23.97
CA LEU A 465 3.13 -36.51 -23.03
C LEU A 465 3.49 -37.80 -22.29
N ARG A 466 4.09 -38.81 -23.00
CA ARG A 466 4.58 -40.01 -22.34
C ARG A 466 5.71 -39.72 -21.36
N ILE A 467 6.65 -38.86 -21.72
CA ILE A 467 7.73 -38.44 -20.82
C ILE A 467 7.13 -37.75 -19.56
N TYR A 468 6.22 -36.84 -19.77
CA TYR A 468 5.56 -36.12 -18.69
C TYR A 468 4.84 -37.09 -17.73
N LEU A 469 3.97 -37.93 -18.24
CA LEU A 469 3.23 -38.88 -17.42
C LEU A 469 4.16 -39.88 -16.69
N ASN A 470 5.25 -40.31 -17.33
CA ASN A 470 6.21 -41.19 -16.70
C ASN A 470 6.93 -40.55 -15.49
N ASN A 471 7.09 -39.24 -15.49
CA ASN A 471 7.73 -38.54 -14.39
C ASN A 471 6.85 -38.50 -13.13
N PHE A 472 5.53 -38.65 -13.26
CA PHE A 472 4.59 -38.72 -12.14
C PHE A 472 4.43 -40.14 -11.57
N LEU A 473 5.02 -41.15 -12.19
CA LEU A 473 5.04 -42.49 -11.62
C LEU A 473 6.11 -42.58 -10.51
N GLU A 474 5.85 -43.43 -9.53
CA GLU A 474 6.84 -43.83 -8.52
C GLU A 474 8.10 -44.35 -9.19
N LYS A 475 9.27 -44.13 -8.58
CA LYS A 475 10.56 -44.40 -9.20
C LYS A 475 10.71 -45.86 -9.73
N ASP A 476 10.14 -46.83 -9.02
CA ASP A 476 10.13 -48.26 -9.36
C ASP A 476 9.17 -48.63 -10.50
N LYS A 477 8.18 -47.79 -10.78
CA LYS A 477 7.18 -47.97 -11.85
C LYS A 477 7.54 -47.16 -13.11
N ARG A 478 8.63 -46.41 -13.12
CA ARG A 478 9.04 -45.61 -14.28
C ARG A 478 9.63 -46.46 -15.39
N VAL A 479 9.13 -46.24 -16.59
CA VAL A 479 9.64 -46.90 -17.81
C VAL A 479 10.92 -46.16 -18.29
N PRO A 480 11.99 -46.89 -18.65
CA PRO A 480 13.20 -46.30 -19.24
C PRO A 480 12.89 -45.48 -20.49
N ARG A 481 13.62 -44.37 -20.69
CA ARG A 481 13.37 -43.41 -21.79
C ARG A 481 13.35 -44.05 -23.19
N ASN A 482 14.18 -45.06 -23.44
CA ASN A 482 14.24 -45.78 -24.70
C ASN A 482 13.01 -46.66 -24.98
N GLN A 483 12.27 -47.04 -23.97
CA GLN A 483 11.03 -47.84 -24.07
C GLN A 483 9.75 -46.99 -24.07
N LEU A 484 9.80 -45.72 -23.71
CA LEU A 484 8.66 -44.82 -23.70
C LEU A 484 7.89 -44.72 -25.03
N PRO A 485 8.52 -44.73 -26.21
CA PRO A 485 7.79 -44.72 -27.48
C PRO A 485 6.86 -45.93 -27.68
N LEU A 486 7.20 -47.06 -27.06
CA LEU A 486 6.41 -48.30 -27.13
C LEU A 486 5.29 -48.36 -26.12
N THR A 487 5.24 -47.45 -25.15
CA THR A 487 4.16 -47.44 -24.13
C THR A 487 2.84 -46.97 -24.74
N ILE A 488 1.77 -47.69 -24.46
CA ILE A 488 0.40 -47.36 -24.87
C ILE A 488 -0.16 -46.41 -23.83
N LEU A 489 -0.63 -45.25 -24.28
CA LEU A 489 -1.37 -44.33 -23.40
C LEU A 489 -2.75 -44.91 -23.10
N PRO A 490 -3.26 -44.80 -21.86
CA PRO A 490 -4.56 -45.35 -21.46
C PRO A 490 -5.76 -44.58 -22.05
N PHE A 491 -5.50 -43.56 -22.86
CA PHE A 491 -6.53 -42.76 -23.52
C PHE A 491 -6.07 -42.33 -24.93
N HIS A 492 -7.03 -42.06 -25.80
CA HIS A 492 -6.80 -41.65 -27.19
C HIS A 492 -7.27 -40.24 -27.49
N LYS A 493 -7.95 -39.59 -26.53
CA LYS A 493 -8.49 -38.24 -26.64
C LYS A 493 -8.20 -37.44 -25.38
N VAL A 494 -8.02 -36.14 -25.54
CA VAL A 494 -7.83 -35.21 -24.43
C VAL A 494 -8.68 -33.97 -24.62
N ASN A 495 -8.98 -33.29 -23.54
CA ASN A 495 -9.60 -31.98 -23.57
C ASN A 495 -8.49 -30.93 -23.66
N VAL A 496 -8.70 -29.86 -24.43
CA VAL A 496 -7.69 -28.84 -24.68
C VAL A 496 -8.21 -27.50 -24.20
N TRP A 497 -7.43 -26.88 -23.34
CA TRP A 497 -7.62 -25.49 -22.91
C TRP A 497 -6.61 -24.60 -23.65
N HIS A 498 -7.06 -23.47 -24.15
CA HIS A 498 -6.22 -22.52 -24.88
C HIS A 498 -5.61 -21.44 -23.99
N ALA A 499 -5.89 -21.47 -22.70
CA ALA A 499 -5.32 -20.56 -21.73
C ALA A 499 -5.38 -21.19 -20.34
N PHE A 500 -4.40 -20.85 -19.54
CA PHE A 500 -4.43 -21.03 -18.10
C PHE A 500 -3.94 -19.76 -17.41
N LYS A 501 -4.29 -19.62 -16.16
CA LYS A 501 -3.84 -18.51 -15.33
C LYS A 501 -3.05 -19.09 -14.16
N PHE A 502 -2.09 -18.34 -13.68
CA PHE A 502 -1.36 -18.66 -12.46
C PHE A 502 -1.14 -17.39 -11.65
N PRO A 503 -1.08 -17.50 -10.31
CA PRO A 503 -0.77 -16.37 -9.45
C PRO A 503 0.61 -15.82 -9.79
N ARG A 504 0.68 -14.52 -10.01
CA ARG A 504 1.94 -13.83 -10.19
C ARG A 504 2.56 -13.57 -8.82
N ASP A 505 3.86 -13.80 -8.67
CA ASP A 505 4.58 -13.30 -7.50
C ASP A 505 4.54 -11.77 -7.57
N SER A 506 3.75 -11.16 -6.69
CA SER A 506 3.78 -9.72 -6.58
C SER A 506 5.16 -9.31 -6.08
N LEU A 507 5.91 -8.59 -6.90
CA LEU A 507 7.16 -7.93 -6.52
C LEU A 507 6.91 -6.77 -5.54
N GLY A 508 6.07 -7.02 -4.53
CA GLY A 508 5.98 -6.20 -3.32
C GLY A 508 5.08 -4.97 -3.36
N ASN A 509 4.44 -4.60 -4.47
CA ASN A 509 3.71 -3.32 -4.57
C ASN A 509 2.20 -3.41 -4.83
N ASP A 510 1.64 -4.62 -4.98
CA ASP A 510 0.22 -4.72 -5.28
C ASP A 510 -0.61 -4.81 -3.99
N VAL A 511 -1.28 -3.72 -3.70
CA VAL A 511 -2.22 -3.55 -2.57
C VAL A 511 -3.59 -4.18 -2.90
N ASP A 512 -3.79 -4.60 -4.14
CA ASP A 512 -5.02 -5.28 -4.53
C ASP A 512 -4.97 -6.76 -4.14
N ASP A 513 -5.94 -7.20 -3.33
CA ASP A 513 -6.22 -8.62 -3.02
C ASP A 513 -6.64 -9.46 -4.24
N LYS A 514 -6.73 -8.86 -5.39
CA LYS A 514 -6.80 -9.61 -6.63
C LYS A 514 -5.39 -10.12 -6.86
N GLU A 515 -5.20 -11.41 -6.58
CA GLU A 515 -4.06 -12.13 -7.13
C GLU A 515 -3.95 -11.71 -8.60
N GLU A 516 -2.91 -10.95 -8.93
CA GLU A 516 -2.65 -10.67 -10.34
C GLU A 516 -2.38 -12.01 -11.00
N LEU A 517 -3.33 -12.43 -11.80
CA LEU A 517 -3.26 -13.68 -12.53
C LEU A 517 -2.62 -13.38 -13.88
N ASP A 518 -1.41 -13.84 -14.07
CA ASP A 518 -0.84 -13.92 -15.42
C ASP A 518 -1.58 -15.00 -16.22
N ALA A 519 -1.87 -14.70 -17.46
CA ALA A 519 -2.56 -15.61 -18.35
C ALA A 519 -1.64 -16.02 -19.51
N VAL A 520 -1.32 -17.30 -19.55
CA VAL A 520 -0.67 -17.90 -20.73
C VAL A 520 -1.75 -18.33 -21.72
N LYS A 521 -1.66 -17.86 -22.93
CA LYS A 521 -2.61 -18.14 -24.02
C LYS A 521 -1.91 -18.84 -25.17
N ALA A 522 -2.55 -19.90 -25.66
CA ALA A 522 -2.16 -20.60 -26.87
C ALA A 522 -3.38 -20.69 -27.79
N GLN A 523 -3.48 -19.81 -28.77
CA GLN A 523 -4.59 -19.78 -29.71
C GLN A 523 -4.11 -20.29 -31.07
N PRO A 524 -4.61 -21.46 -31.54
CA PRO A 524 -4.27 -21.95 -32.87
C PRO A 524 -4.82 -21.01 -33.95
N GLY A 525 -4.10 -20.89 -35.06
CA GLY A 525 -4.58 -20.16 -36.23
C GLY A 525 -5.87 -20.75 -36.79
N ARG A 526 -6.70 -19.93 -37.42
CA ARG A 526 -7.88 -20.35 -38.19
C ARG A 526 -7.60 -20.15 -39.67
N GLU A 527 -8.18 -21.03 -40.48
CA GLU A 527 -7.91 -21.08 -41.93
C GLU A 527 -8.26 -19.79 -42.72
N SER A 528 -8.87 -18.81 -42.08
CA SER A 528 -9.35 -17.62 -42.78
C SER A 528 -8.88 -16.27 -42.25
N ASP A 529 -7.74 -16.08 -41.63
CA ASP A 529 -7.14 -14.76 -41.31
C ASP A 529 -6.60 -14.57 -39.86
N VAL A 530 -6.71 -15.53 -38.98
CA VAL A 530 -6.15 -15.39 -37.63
C VAL A 530 -4.84 -16.17 -37.51
N GLN A 531 -3.72 -15.46 -37.46
CA GLN A 531 -2.43 -16.08 -37.15
C GLN A 531 -2.47 -16.77 -35.78
N ALA A 532 -1.83 -17.94 -35.69
CA ALA A 532 -1.62 -18.61 -34.42
C ALA A 532 -0.83 -17.70 -33.48
N ARG A 533 -1.27 -17.60 -32.23
CA ARG A 533 -0.61 -16.79 -31.21
C ARG A 533 -0.30 -17.66 -30.00
N PHE A 534 0.97 -17.71 -29.64
CA PHE A 534 1.45 -18.45 -28.49
C PHE A 534 2.28 -17.52 -27.62
N ASP A 535 1.90 -17.44 -26.34
CA ASP A 535 2.70 -16.71 -25.37
C ASP A 535 3.92 -17.55 -24.99
N THR A 536 5.08 -16.92 -24.91
CA THR A 536 6.32 -17.58 -24.47
C THR A 536 6.40 -17.48 -22.95
N VAL A 537 6.55 -18.62 -22.28
CA VAL A 537 6.84 -18.69 -20.86
C VAL A 537 8.33 -18.85 -20.69
N VAL A 538 9.00 -17.88 -20.07
CA VAL A 538 10.39 -18.00 -19.62
C VAL A 538 10.34 -18.55 -18.20
N GLN A 539 10.98 -19.70 -17.97
CA GLN A 539 11.16 -20.29 -16.65
C GLN A 539 12.25 -19.56 -15.89
#